data_1745821986ab8e5ed209b7f0c0ceb509
#
_entry.id   1745821986ab8e5ed209b7f0c0ceb509
#
_cell.length_a   1.000
_cell.length_b   1.000
_cell.length_c   1.000
_cell.angle_alpha   90.00
_cell.angle_beta   90.00
_cell.angle_gamma   90.00
#
_symmetry.space_group_name_H-M   'P 1'
#
loop_
_entity.id
_entity.type
_entity.pdbx_description
1 polymer ?
#
loop_
_entity_poly.entity_id
_entity_poly.type
_entity_poly.pdbx_seq_one_letter_code
_entity_poly.pdbx_strand_id
1 'polypeptide(L)'
;SGPMSAGVATPQSKPVLVTIPKIMKPSSANMGVFIAILVVLAVIWMTYKTKWGYKIRTVGTNPAHADYAGINSKKVFIGAMLLSAALGGVAGCIEVLGVHGYYLDGFARDLGTNGMLAALIVKSNMLFTPFVAFFLAVLKAGAMAMQQATSVPKSIVDTISAVFIIIATMDFVISLRQRRKLEKELKTEIASNQIEKGGDK
;
A
#
# COMPACT_ATOMS: atom_id res chain seq x y z
N SER A 1 -12.00 18.60 24.76
CA SER A 1 -10.79 18.22 25.50
C SER A 1 -11.09 17.02 26.39
N GLY A 2 -10.65 15.80 26.00
CA GLY A 2 -10.84 14.59 26.76
C GLY A 2 -9.76 14.43 27.85
N PRO A 3 -9.96 13.49 28.83
CA PRO A 3 -9.01 13.28 29.94
C PRO A 3 -7.60 12.84 29.52
N MET A 4 -7.41 12.45 28.26
CA MET A 4 -6.11 12.06 27.70
C MET A 4 -5.45 13.13 26.84
N SER A 5 -6.08 14.31 26.64
CA SER A 5 -5.49 15.40 25.87
C SER A 5 -4.42 16.15 26.68
N ALA A 6 -3.35 16.54 26.02
CA ALA A 6 -2.24 17.29 26.64
C ALA A 6 -2.55 18.77 26.88
N GLY A 7 -3.79 19.25 26.65
CA GLY A 7 -4.19 20.64 26.84
C GLY A 7 -3.57 21.63 25.83
N VAL A 8 -3.00 21.15 24.73
CA VAL A 8 -2.37 21.95 23.68
C VAL A 8 -3.41 22.25 22.59
N ALA A 9 -3.22 23.34 21.83
CA ALA A 9 -4.11 23.79 20.76
C ALA A 9 -4.34 22.72 19.64
N THR A 10 -3.40 21.80 19.45
CA THR A 10 -3.55 20.64 18.58
C THR A 10 -3.99 19.41 19.38
N PRO A 11 -4.96 18.61 18.92
CA PRO A 11 -5.42 17.41 19.61
C PRO A 11 -4.32 16.34 19.60
N GLN A 12 -3.56 16.27 20.69
CA GLN A 12 -2.48 15.30 20.88
C GLN A 12 -2.60 14.64 22.26
N SER A 13 -2.15 13.38 22.36
CA SER A 13 -2.15 12.66 23.63
C SER A 13 -0.97 13.10 24.51
N LYS A 14 -0.98 12.70 25.78
CA LYS A 14 0.20 12.80 26.65
C LYS A 14 1.37 12.00 26.03
N PRO A 15 2.62 12.40 26.26
CA PRO A 15 3.79 11.67 25.77
C PRO A 15 3.78 10.21 26.25
N VAL A 16 4.20 9.32 25.36
CA VAL A 16 4.32 7.88 25.69
C VAL A 16 5.57 7.66 26.52
N LEU A 17 5.47 6.88 27.59
CA LEU A 17 6.59 6.58 28.49
C LEU A 17 7.67 5.70 27.85
N VAL A 18 7.31 4.92 26.82
CA VAL A 18 8.23 4.03 26.10
C VAL A 18 8.39 4.53 24.68
N THR A 19 9.57 5.02 24.37
CA THR A 19 9.94 5.45 23.01
C THR A 19 11.02 4.54 22.43
N ILE A 20 10.98 4.30 21.12
CA ILE A 20 12.02 3.53 20.43
C ILE A 20 13.30 4.36 20.38
N PRO A 21 14.48 3.81 20.77
CA PRO A 21 15.73 4.57 20.79
C PRO A 21 16.09 5.07 19.38
N LYS A 22 16.50 6.34 19.29
CA LYS A 22 17.00 6.97 18.06
C LYS A 22 18.42 6.50 17.79
N ILE A 23 18.71 6.11 16.55
CA ILE A 23 20.03 5.62 16.12
C ILE A 23 21.01 6.79 15.95
N MET A 24 20.53 7.92 15.44
CA MET A 24 21.37 9.11 15.20
C MET A 24 20.61 10.38 15.58
N LYS A 25 21.21 11.21 16.43
CA LYS A 25 20.79 12.60 16.64
C LYS A 25 21.58 13.51 15.68
N PRO A 26 20.92 14.41 14.90
CA PRO A 26 19.55 14.93 15.00
C PRO A 26 18.53 14.24 14.08
N SER A 27 18.82 13.09 13.49
CA SER A 27 17.92 12.39 12.55
C SER A 27 16.70 11.77 13.25
N SER A 28 15.56 11.73 12.55
CA SER A 28 14.36 10.97 12.97
C SER A 28 14.51 9.46 12.77
N ALA A 29 15.67 9.00 12.27
CA ALA A 29 15.94 7.59 12.09
C ALA A 29 16.01 6.87 13.45
N ASN A 30 15.18 5.86 13.60
CA ASN A 30 15.05 5.06 14.81
C ASN A 30 15.16 3.57 14.52
N MET A 31 15.24 2.77 15.57
CA MET A 31 15.28 1.30 15.47
C MET A 31 14.06 0.71 14.73
N GLY A 32 12.97 1.45 14.58
CA GLY A 32 11.78 1.08 13.83
C GLY A 32 12.04 0.75 12.36
N VAL A 33 13.07 1.37 11.75
CA VAL A 33 13.46 1.07 10.36
C VAL A 33 13.91 -0.39 10.21
N PHE A 34 14.68 -0.92 11.16
CA PHE A 34 15.11 -2.32 11.14
C PHE A 34 13.91 -3.26 11.30
N ILE A 35 12.98 -2.92 12.21
CA ILE A 35 11.74 -3.68 12.39
C ILE A 35 10.93 -3.67 11.09
N ALA A 36 10.80 -2.52 10.43
CA ALA A 36 10.09 -2.39 9.17
C ALA A 36 10.72 -3.26 8.07
N ILE A 37 12.04 -3.24 7.93
CA ILE A 37 12.78 -4.08 6.96
C ILE A 37 12.53 -5.56 7.24
N LEU A 38 12.63 -5.98 8.51
CA LEU A 38 12.40 -7.36 8.91
C LEU A 38 10.97 -7.81 8.60
N VAL A 39 9.98 -6.97 8.88
CA VAL A 39 8.57 -7.22 8.56
C VAL A 39 8.36 -7.36 7.06
N VAL A 40 8.94 -6.46 6.25
CA VAL A 40 8.86 -6.52 4.78
C VAL A 40 9.46 -7.83 4.27
N LEU A 41 10.64 -8.22 4.74
CA LEU A 41 11.28 -9.49 4.36
C LEU A 41 10.43 -10.70 4.77
N ALA A 42 9.86 -10.68 5.98
CA ALA A 42 8.98 -11.74 6.47
C ALA A 42 7.72 -11.88 5.59
N VAL A 43 7.10 -10.77 5.19
CA VAL A 43 5.91 -10.77 4.33
C VAL A 43 6.26 -11.28 2.92
N ILE A 44 7.38 -10.86 2.34
CA ILE A 44 7.88 -11.37 1.05
C ILE A 44 8.11 -12.88 1.15
N TRP A 45 8.85 -13.32 2.15
CA TRP A 45 9.10 -14.75 2.39
C TRP A 45 7.81 -15.54 2.54
N MET A 46 6.87 -15.05 3.36
CA MET A 46 5.58 -15.67 3.55
C MET A 46 4.82 -15.80 2.24
N THR A 47 4.80 -14.75 1.42
CA THR A 47 4.03 -14.74 0.16
C THR A 47 4.62 -15.68 -0.90
N TYR A 48 5.95 -15.82 -0.97
CA TYR A 48 6.58 -16.64 -2.00
C TYR A 48 6.89 -18.08 -1.56
N LYS A 49 7.11 -18.32 -0.28
CA LYS A 49 7.59 -19.61 0.25
C LYS A 49 6.56 -20.37 1.07
N THR A 50 5.38 -19.80 1.40
CA THR A 50 4.39 -20.50 2.21
C THR A 50 3.14 -20.91 1.44
N LYS A 51 2.45 -21.93 1.96
CA LYS A 51 1.15 -22.38 1.43
C LYS A 51 0.07 -21.28 1.48
N TRP A 52 0.14 -20.40 2.46
CA TRP A 52 -0.74 -19.24 2.58
C TRP A 52 -0.52 -18.23 1.44
N GLY A 53 0.73 -17.89 1.16
CA GLY A 53 1.08 -17.00 0.06
C GLY A 53 0.65 -17.55 -1.29
N TYR A 54 0.79 -18.87 -1.51
CA TYR A 54 0.26 -19.54 -2.70
C TYR A 54 -1.25 -19.35 -2.83
N LYS A 55 -2.02 -19.63 -1.75
CA LYS A 55 -3.48 -19.47 -1.76
C LYS A 55 -3.90 -18.03 -2.06
N ILE A 56 -3.25 -17.04 -1.42
CA ILE A 56 -3.53 -15.62 -1.66
C ILE A 56 -3.31 -15.25 -3.13
N ARG A 57 -2.20 -15.67 -3.73
CA ARG A 57 -1.90 -15.38 -5.14
C ARG A 57 -2.89 -16.08 -6.09
N THR A 58 -3.24 -17.34 -5.83
CA THR A 58 -4.20 -18.09 -6.66
C THR A 58 -5.57 -17.43 -6.62
N VAL A 59 -6.08 -17.09 -5.45
CA VAL A 59 -7.36 -16.37 -5.29
C VAL A 59 -7.30 -14.97 -5.92
N GLY A 60 -6.17 -14.27 -5.79
CA GLY A 60 -5.98 -12.95 -6.39
C GLY A 60 -5.96 -12.96 -7.92
N THR A 61 -5.53 -14.05 -8.55
CA THR A 61 -5.51 -14.19 -10.00
C THR A 61 -6.90 -14.57 -10.55
N ASN A 62 -7.52 -15.57 -9.98
CA ASN A 62 -8.87 -16.01 -10.37
C ASN A 62 -9.57 -16.73 -9.21
N PRO A 63 -10.52 -16.06 -8.52
CA PRO A 63 -11.25 -16.66 -7.40
C PRO A 63 -12.04 -17.91 -7.78
N ALA A 64 -12.69 -17.93 -8.96
CA ALA A 64 -13.47 -19.07 -9.41
C ALA A 64 -12.57 -20.29 -9.63
N HIS A 65 -11.42 -20.12 -10.26
CA HIS A 65 -10.45 -21.19 -10.44
C HIS A 65 -9.93 -21.74 -9.10
N ALA A 66 -9.70 -20.85 -8.12
CA ALA A 66 -9.29 -21.27 -6.78
C ALA A 66 -10.34 -22.13 -6.07
N ASP A 67 -11.62 -21.77 -6.20
CA ASP A 67 -12.73 -22.53 -5.61
C ASP A 67 -12.85 -23.91 -6.26
N TYR A 68 -12.69 -24.06 -7.60
CA TYR A 68 -12.61 -25.36 -8.28
C TYR A 68 -11.42 -26.20 -7.81
N ALA A 69 -10.31 -25.57 -7.44
CA ALA A 69 -9.14 -26.27 -6.88
C ALA A 69 -9.29 -26.58 -5.37
N GLY A 70 -10.48 -26.41 -4.78
CA GLY A 70 -10.76 -26.68 -3.36
C GLY A 70 -10.24 -25.62 -2.39
N ILE A 71 -9.83 -24.46 -2.88
CA ILE A 71 -9.39 -23.33 -2.05
C ILE A 71 -10.58 -22.42 -1.77
N ASN A 72 -11.01 -22.33 -0.52
CA ASN A 72 -12.13 -21.45 -0.14
C ASN A 72 -11.70 -19.96 -0.25
N SER A 73 -12.09 -19.31 -1.35
CA SER A 73 -11.73 -17.94 -1.68
C SER A 73 -12.16 -16.94 -0.60
N LYS A 74 -13.33 -17.13 0.04
CA LYS A 74 -13.83 -16.24 1.10
C LYS A 74 -12.92 -16.25 2.33
N LYS A 75 -12.50 -17.45 2.78
CA LYS A 75 -11.59 -17.56 3.94
C LYS A 75 -10.23 -16.96 3.67
N VAL A 76 -9.70 -17.14 2.46
CA VAL A 76 -8.41 -16.57 2.06
C VAL A 76 -8.49 -15.05 1.98
N PHE A 77 -9.58 -14.49 1.45
CA PHE A 77 -9.79 -13.05 1.39
C PHE A 77 -9.86 -12.43 2.78
N ILE A 78 -10.65 -13.00 3.70
CA ILE A 78 -10.72 -12.52 5.10
C ILE A 78 -9.34 -12.60 5.77
N GLY A 79 -8.63 -13.71 5.60
CA GLY A 79 -7.28 -13.88 6.14
C GLY A 79 -6.28 -12.86 5.61
N ALA A 80 -6.34 -12.54 4.32
CA ALA A 80 -5.49 -11.50 3.72
C ALA A 80 -5.81 -10.10 4.26
N MET A 81 -7.10 -9.78 4.47
CA MET A 81 -7.50 -8.51 5.08
C MET A 81 -7.04 -8.39 6.55
N LEU A 82 -7.19 -9.45 7.34
CA LEU A 82 -6.71 -9.47 8.72
C LEU A 82 -5.19 -9.30 8.79
N LEU A 83 -4.45 -9.95 7.90
CA LEU A 83 -3.00 -9.78 7.80
C LEU A 83 -2.62 -8.35 7.45
N SER A 84 -3.30 -7.75 6.48
CA SER A 84 -3.09 -6.34 6.10
C SER A 84 -3.38 -5.39 7.25
N ALA A 85 -4.46 -5.61 8.00
CA ALA A 85 -4.80 -4.82 9.17
C ALA A 85 -3.75 -4.94 10.29
N ALA A 86 -3.24 -6.15 10.54
CA ALA A 86 -2.17 -6.38 11.51
C ALA A 86 -0.88 -5.64 11.12
N LEU A 87 -0.49 -5.70 9.84
CA LEU A 87 0.67 -4.96 9.33
C LEU A 87 0.50 -3.44 9.44
N GLY A 88 -0.71 -2.95 9.16
CA GLY A 88 -1.06 -1.54 9.36
C GLY A 88 -0.94 -1.11 10.83
N GLY A 89 -1.39 -1.96 11.75
CA GLY A 89 -1.23 -1.73 13.20
C GLY A 89 0.24 -1.64 13.62
N VAL A 90 1.08 -2.56 13.13
CA VAL A 90 2.54 -2.53 13.40
C VAL A 90 3.17 -1.25 12.85
N ALA A 91 2.82 -0.84 11.62
CA ALA A 91 3.32 0.39 11.03
C ALA A 91 2.91 1.62 11.86
N GLY A 92 1.65 1.70 12.30
CA GLY A 92 1.17 2.76 13.19
C GLY A 92 1.88 2.79 14.54
N CYS A 93 2.16 1.64 15.14
CA CYS A 93 2.94 1.57 16.37
C CYS A 93 4.37 2.09 16.18
N ILE A 94 5.04 1.70 15.10
CA ILE A 94 6.41 2.19 14.78
C ILE A 94 6.41 3.70 14.62
N GLU A 95 5.41 4.27 13.95
CA GLU A 95 5.30 5.71 13.72
C GLU A 95 5.08 6.48 15.02
N VAL A 96 4.13 6.03 15.84
CA VAL A 96 3.82 6.69 17.12
C VAL A 96 4.98 6.57 18.12
N LEU A 97 5.53 5.39 18.32
CA LEU A 97 6.56 5.14 19.31
C LEU A 97 7.96 5.56 18.86
N GLY A 98 8.22 5.53 17.54
CA GLY A 98 9.54 5.80 16.98
C GLY A 98 9.75 7.24 16.55
N VAL A 99 8.74 7.88 15.95
CA VAL A 99 8.87 9.21 15.35
C VAL A 99 8.27 10.28 16.27
N HIS A 100 7.01 10.14 16.64
CA HIS A 100 6.28 11.21 17.32
C HIS A 100 6.43 11.17 18.85
N GLY A 101 6.44 10.00 19.48
CA GLY A 101 6.44 9.86 20.94
C GLY A 101 5.10 10.20 21.60
N TYR A 102 4.09 10.56 20.82
CA TYR A 102 2.70 10.84 21.24
C TYR A 102 1.76 10.60 20.07
N TYR A 103 0.49 10.38 20.38
CA TYR A 103 -0.53 10.23 19.34
C TYR A 103 -0.97 11.59 18.85
N LEU A 104 -0.88 11.83 17.54
CA LEU A 104 -1.41 12.99 16.83
C LEU A 104 -2.70 12.62 16.14
N ASP A 105 -3.73 13.45 16.23
CA ASP A 105 -4.93 13.23 15.45
C ASP A 105 -4.64 13.39 13.95
N GLY A 106 -5.09 12.43 13.15
CA GLY A 106 -4.92 12.43 11.71
C GLY A 106 -3.54 12.07 11.17
N PHE A 107 -2.56 11.64 12.01
CA PHE A 107 -1.20 11.29 11.56
C PHE A 107 -1.18 10.17 10.50
N ALA A 108 -2.12 9.22 10.58
CA ALA A 108 -2.18 8.05 9.71
C ALA A 108 -3.00 8.27 8.43
N ARG A 109 -3.62 9.45 8.26
CA ARG A 109 -4.58 9.71 7.17
C ARG A 109 -4.04 9.37 5.79
N ASP A 110 -2.78 9.70 5.52
CA ASP A 110 -2.17 9.53 4.20
C ASP A 110 -1.32 8.25 4.07
N LEU A 111 -1.00 7.58 5.18
CA LEU A 111 -0.10 6.42 5.16
C LEU A 111 -0.69 5.24 4.38
N GLY A 112 -1.95 4.90 4.65
CA GLY A 112 -2.66 3.83 3.95
C GLY A 112 -2.82 4.11 2.45
N THR A 113 -3.22 5.33 2.11
CA THR A 113 -3.40 5.77 0.72
C THR A 113 -2.09 5.71 -0.05
N ASN A 114 -0.98 6.19 0.53
CA ASN A 114 0.35 6.13 -0.10
C ASN A 114 0.83 4.69 -0.31
N GLY A 115 0.56 3.79 0.65
CA GLY A 115 0.86 2.36 0.51
C GLY A 115 0.06 1.71 -0.62
N MET A 116 -1.23 2.04 -0.73
CA MET A 116 -2.08 1.57 -1.83
C MET A 116 -1.58 2.08 -3.19
N LEU A 117 -1.22 3.36 -3.28
CA LEU A 117 -0.66 3.94 -4.50
C LEU A 117 0.66 3.27 -4.90
N ALA A 118 1.56 3.02 -3.96
CA ALA A 118 2.80 2.29 -4.22
C ALA A 118 2.52 0.90 -4.81
N ALA A 119 1.55 0.17 -4.26
CA ALA A 119 1.17 -1.15 -4.75
C ALA A 119 0.55 -1.10 -6.16
N LEU A 120 -0.27 -0.08 -6.46
CA LEU A 120 -0.87 0.12 -7.77
C LEU A 120 0.18 0.44 -8.85
N ILE A 121 1.14 1.30 -8.57
CA ILE A 121 2.24 1.66 -9.49
C ILE A 121 2.99 0.41 -9.95
N VAL A 122 3.23 -0.53 -9.05
CA VAL A 122 3.98 -1.77 -9.35
C VAL A 122 3.07 -2.90 -9.85
N LYS A 123 1.81 -2.61 -10.15
CA LYS A 123 0.81 -3.63 -10.56
C LYS A 123 0.72 -4.79 -9.56
N SER A 124 0.78 -4.45 -8.27
CA SER A 124 0.73 -5.41 -7.13
C SER A 124 1.87 -6.43 -7.12
N ASN A 125 3.02 -6.12 -7.74
CA ASN A 125 4.20 -6.96 -7.63
C ASN A 125 4.89 -6.74 -6.28
N MET A 126 4.77 -7.72 -5.39
CA MET A 126 5.19 -7.61 -4.01
C MET A 126 6.69 -7.36 -3.82
N LEU A 127 7.52 -7.82 -4.78
CA LEU A 127 8.97 -7.66 -4.70
C LEU A 127 9.40 -6.19 -4.95
N PHE A 128 8.72 -5.51 -5.88
CA PHE A 128 9.05 -4.12 -6.25
C PHE A 128 8.30 -3.08 -5.41
N THR A 129 7.21 -3.45 -4.74
CA THR A 129 6.43 -2.54 -3.89
C THR A 129 7.26 -1.81 -2.83
N PRO A 130 8.19 -2.45 -2.08
CA PRO A 130 9.00 -1.76 -1.09
C PRO A 130 9.92 -0.70 -1.68
N PHE A 131 10.47 -0.93 -2.88
CA PHE A 131 11.34 0.04 -3.56
C PHE A 131 10.57 1.28 -3.98
N VAL A 132 9.37 1.11 -4.55
CA VAL A 132 8.53 2.25 -4.94
C VAL A 132 8.01 2.97 -3.70
N ALA A 133 7.62 2.27 -2.65
CA ALA A 133 7.21 2.87 -1.38
C ALA A 133 8.35 3.70 -0.76
N PHE A 134 9.57 3.19 -0.77
CA PHE A 134 10.76 3.93 -0.32
C PHE A 134 11.00 5.17 -1.16
N PHE A 135 10.92 5.07 -2.49
CA PHE A 135 11.08 6.22 -3.38
C PHE A 135 10.02 7.30 -3.13
N LEU A 136 8.75 6.91 -2.97
CA LEU A 136 7.68 7.85 -2.62
C LEU A 136 7.90 8.49 -1.24
N ALA A 137 8.42 7.74 -0.28
CA ALA A 137 8.76 8.27 1.04
C ALA A 137 9.89 9.31 0.97
N VAL A 138 10.92 9.08 0.16
CA VAL A 138 12.03 10.03 -0.08
C VAL A 138 11.51 11.31 -0.74
N LEU A 139 10.66 11.20 -1.75
CA LEU A 139 10.03 12.36 -2.39
C LEU A 139 9.23 13.18 -1.39
N LYS A 140 8.45 12.52 -0.55
CA LYS A 140 7.62 13.19 0.46
C LYS A 140 8.47 13.86 1.56
N ALA A 141 9.53 13.21 2.00
CA ALA A 141 10.48 13.77 2.96
C ALA A 141 11.22 14.98 2.38
N GLY A 142 11.65 14.90 1.12
CA GLY A 142 12.28 16.02 0.40
C GLY A 142 11.33 17.21 0.25
N ALA A 143 10.08 16.95 -0.08
CA ALA A 143 9.03 17.94 -0.18
C ALA A 143 8.77 18.66 1.17
N MET A 144 8.74 17.91 2.27
CA MET A 144 8.60 18.48 3.62
C MET A 144 9.82 19.32 4.02
N ALA A 145 11.03 18.88 3.69
CA ALA A 145 12.25 19.62 3.93
C ALA A 145 12.28 20.94 3.15
N MET A 146 11.85 20.91 1.88
CA MET A 146 11.72 22.12 1.06
C MET A 146 10.70 23.11 1.66
N GLN A 147 9.58 22.61 2.16
CA GLN A 147 8.56 23.44 2.81
C GLN A 147 9.09 24.13 4.07
N GLN A 148 9.96 23.46 4.84
CA GLN A 148 10.57 24.06 6.03
C GLN A 148 11.66 25.10 5.70
N ALA A 149 12.37 24.90 4.59
CA ALA A 149 13.46 25.78 4.15
C ALA A 149 12.98 27.01 3.38
N THR A 150 11.89 26.89 2.66
CA THR A 150 11.28 27.94 1.85
C THR A 150 9.84 28.12 2.31
N SER A 151 9.36 29.34 2.50
CA SER A 151 7.99 29.64 2.91
C SER A 151 6.91 29.20 1.87
N VAL A 152 7.17 28.12 1.17
CA VAL A 152 6.27 27.55 0.15
C VAL A 152 5.09 26.86 0.85
N PRO A 153 3.84 27.20 0.51
CA PRO A 153 2.67 26.59 1.10
C PRO A 153 2.62 25.07 0.84
N LYS A 154 2.20 24.30 1.82
CA LYS A 154 2.02 22.83 1.73
C LYS A 154 1.23 22.41 0.49
N SER A 155 0.25 23.20 0.09
CA SER A 155 -0.61 22.97 -1.07
C SER A 155 0.14 22.76 -2.38
N ILE A 156 1.29 23.44 -2.58
CA ILE A 156 2.10 23.30 -3.81
C ILE A 156 2.77 21.93 -3.83
N VAL A 157 3.29 21.48 -2.69
CA VAL A 157 3.91 20.15 -2.57
C VAL A 157 2.90 19.04 -2.75
N ASP A 158 1.71 19.20 -2.17
CA ASP A 158 0.62 18.23 -2.32
C ASP A 158 0.14 18.17 -3.78
N THR A 159 0.08 19.31 -4.49
CA THR A 159 -0.26 19.38 -5.90
C THR A 159 0.79 18.67 -6.79
N ILE A 160 2.07 18.91 -6.57
CA ILE A 160 3.15 18.23 -7.32
C ILE A 160 3.08 16.71 -7.09
N SER A 161 2.88 16.30 -5.84
CA SER A 161 2.73 14.89 -5.49
C SER A 161 1.51 14.26 -6.17
N ALA A 162 0.36 14.96 -6.20
CA ALA A 162 -0.84 14.51 -6.88
C ALA A 162 -0.64 14.34 -8.38
N VAL A 163 0.01 15.30 -9.05
CA VAL A 163 0.34 15.22 -10.47
C VAL A 163 1.25 14.01 -10.75
N PHE A 164 2.28 13.81 -9.92
CA PHE A 164 3.17 12.66 -10.05
C PHE A 164 2.42 11.32 -9.92
N ILE A 165 1.52 11.22 -8.94
CA ILE A 165 0.68 10.04 -8.73
C ILE A 165 -0.23 9.79 -9.92
N ILE A 166 -0.84 10.83 -10.51
CA ILE A 166 -1.69 10.72 -11.70
C ILE A 166 -0.90 10.16 -12.88
N ILE A 167 0.30 10.70 -13.14
CA ILE A 167 1.17 10.23 -14.22
C ILE A 167 1.56 8.76 -14.00
N ALA A 168 1.99 8.41 -12.80
CA ALA A 168 2.38 7.05 -12.47
C ALA A 168 1.21 6.04 -12.55
N THR A 169 -0.01 6.50 -12.26
CA THR A 169 -1.22 5.66 -12.32
C THR A 169 -1.79 5.55 -13.75
N MET A 170 -1.47 6.49 -14.64
CA MET A 170 -1.99 6.51 -16.00
C MET A 170 -1.61 5.26 -16.81
N ASP A 171 -0.41 4.74 -16.64
CA ASP A 171 0.04 3.48 -17.25
C ASP A 171 -0.82 2.28 -16.81
N PHE A 172 -1.25 2.27 -15.56
CA PHE A 172 -2.15 1.25 -15.04
C PHE A 172 -3.54 1.31 -15.69
N VAL A 173 -4.10 2.51 -15.83
CA VAL A 173 -5.41 2.72 -16.49
C VAL A 173 -5.36 2.33 -17.96
N ILE A 174 -4.28 2.68 -18.68
CA ILE A 174 -4.08 2.31 -20.08
C ILE A 174 -4.01 0.79 -20.23
N SER A 175 -3.23 0.12 -19.37
CA SER A 175 -3.11 -1.35 -19.41
C SER A 175 -4.43 -2.08 -19.12
N LEU A 176 -5.26 -1.55 -18.23
CA LEU A 176 -6.61 -2.09 -17.99
C LEU A 176 -7.55 -1.91 -19.19
N ARG A 177 -7.48 -0.75 -19.86
CA ARG A 177 -8.26 -0.51 -21.08
C ARG A 177 -7.86 -1.45 -22.22
N GLN A 178 -6.57 -1.68 -22.40
CA GLN A 178 -6.07 -2.63 -23.39
C GLN A 178 -6.53 -4.06 -23.13
N ARG A 179 -6.45 -4.53 -21.88
CA ARG A 179 -6.96 -5.87 -21.50
C ARG A 179 -8.45 -6.02 -21.79
N ARG A 180 -9.26 -5.01 -21.44
CA ARG A 180 -10.71 -5.04 -21.72
C ARG A 180 -11.04 -5.00 -23.22
N LYS A 181 -10.21 -4.34 -24.05
CA LYS A 181 -10.37 -4.37 -25.51
C LYS A 181 -10.06 -5.76 -26.05
N LEU A 182 -8.94 -6.36 -25.66
CA LEU A 182 -8.56 -7.72 -26.07
C LEU A 182 -9.61 -8.77 -25.64
N GLU A 183 -10.17 -8.67 -24.43
CA GLU A 183 -11.24 -9.56 -24.00
C GLU A 183 -12.52 -9.42 -24.84
N LYS A 184 -12.85 -8.19 -25.26
CA LYS A 184 -14.00 -7.97 -26.15
C LYS A 184 -13.76 -8.52 -27.55
N GLU A 185 -12.58 -8.29 -28.11
CA GLU A 185 -12.18 -8.82 -29.43
C GLU A 185 -12.21 -10.35 -29.45
N LEU A 186 -11.61 -10.98 -28.43
CA LEU A 186 -11.66 -12.45 -28.26
C LEU A 186 -13.08 -12.99 -28.15
N LYS A 187 -13.97 -12.35 -27.40
CA LYS A 187 -15.38 -12.77 -27.29
C LYS A 187 -16.13 -12.63 -28.60
N THR A 188 -15.85 -11.59 -29.38
CA THR A 188 -16.47 -11.38 -30.69
C THR A 188 -15.98 -12.41 -31.70
N GLU A 189 -14.69 -12.74 -31.66
CA GLU A 189 -14.09 -13.75 -32.54
C GLU A 189 -14.57 -15.17 -32.22
N ILE A 190 -14.73 -15.49 -30.93
CA ILE A 190 -15.33 -16.77 -30.51
C ILE A 190 -16.79 -16.86 -30.95
N ALA A 191 -17.55 -15.78 -30.82
CA ALA A 191 -18.95 -15.74 -31.24
C ALA A 191 -19.12 -15.91 -32.77
N SER A 192 -18.26 -15.22 -33.57
CA SER A 192 -18.27 -15.36 -35.02
C SER A 192 -17.92 -16.77 -35.48
N ASN A 193 -16.87 -17.37 -34.89
CA ASN A 193 -16.47 -18.75 -35.17
C ASN A 193 -17.52 -19.81 -34.79
N GLN A 194 -18.35 -19.54 -33.77
CA GLN A 194 -19.46 -20.42 -33.39
C GLN A 194 -20.63 -20.33 -34.36
N ILE A 195 -20.90 -19.15 -34.92
CA ILE A 195 -21.94 -18.93 -35.90
C ILE A 195 -21.57 -19.63 -37.23
N GLU A 196 -20.31 -19.52 -37.67
CA GLU A 196 -19.80 -20.15 -38.88
C GLU A 196 -19.86 -21.69 -38.81
N LYS A 197 -19.51 -22.28 -37.67
CA LYS A 197 -19.64 -23.75 -37.45
C LYS A 197 -21.04 -24.24 -37.22
N GLY A 198 -21.98 -23.36 -36.84
CA GLY A 198 -23.40 -23.71 -36.67
C GLY A 198 -24.23 -23.62 -37.94
N GLY A 199 -23.76 -22.90 -38.97
CA GLY A 199 -24.43 -22.73 -40.25
C GLY A 199 -24.17 -23.85 -41.30
N ASP A 200 -23.24 -24.75 -40.97
CA ASP A 200 -22.81 -25.84 -41.88
C ASP A 200 -23.44 -27.23 -41.52
N LYS A 201 -24.56 -27.18 -40.80
CA LYS A 201 -25.43 -28.35 -40.49
C LYS A 201 -26.85 -28.10 -41.00
#